data_227c7a23619faeaa34434b5bc01cc34f
#
_entry.id   227c7a23619faeaa34434b5bc01cc34f
#
_cell.length_a   1.000
_cell.length_b   1.000
_cell.length_c   1.000
_cell.angle_alpha   90.00
_cell.angle_beta   90.00
_cell.angle_gamma   90.00
#
_symmetry.space_group_name_H-M   'P 1'
#
loop_
_entity.id
_entity.type
_entity.pdbx_description
1 polymer ?
#
loop_
_entity_poly.entity_id
_entity_poly.type
_entity_poly.pdbx_seq_one_letter_code
_entity_poly.pdbx_strand_id
1 'polypeptide(L)'
;MEINRNNVFEIIEKSGLKPDKDYGQNYLLDVSICEKIVSQLDIKDNDSVLEIGPGLGSLTHFISQHNCEITLVDIDSRMIDFLKIIYTKRNVKLIVKDIRKHDLKGYTKIIGNLP
;
A
#
# COMPACT_ATOMS: atom_id res chain seq x y z
N MET A 1 -12.06 2.12 6.59
CA MET A 1 -12.64 1.05 5.74
C MET A 1 -11.69 -0.14 5.73
N GLU A 2 -12.23 -1.31 5.85
CA GLU A 2 -11.46 -2.55 5.83
C GLU A 2 -11.55 -3.19 4.44
N ILE A 3 -10.41 -3.46 3.80
CA ILE A 3 -10.36 -4.12 2.50
C ILE A 3 -10.06 -5.60 2.74
N ASN A 4 -10.93 -6.48 2.24
CA ASN A 4 -10.77 -7.92 2.39
C ASN A 4 -11.27 -8.64 1.13
N ARG A 5 -11.17 -9.97 1.13
CA ARG A 5 -11.60 -10.79 0.00
C ARG A 5 -13.05 -10.57 -0.39
N ASN A 6 -13.92 -10.24 0.57
CA ASN A 6 -15.35 -10.11 0.35
C ASN A 6 -15.74 -8.77 -0.27
N ASN A 7 -14.94 -7.71 -0.05
CA ASN A 7 -15.31 -6.37 -0.48
C ASN A 7 -14.34 -5.72 -1.47
N VAL A 8 -13.18 -6.32 -1.73
CA VAL A 8 -12.17 -5.70 -2.59
C VAL A 8 -12.67 -5.43 -4.01
N PHE A 9 -13.40 -6.37 -4.59
CA PHE A 9 -13.95 -6.19 -5.95
C PHE A 9 -15.01 -5.10 -6.01
N GLU A 10 -15.86 -5.02 -4.99
CA GLU A 10 -16.84 -3.95 -4.87
C GLU A 10 -16.17 -2.59 -4.73
N ILE A 11 -15.12 -2.50 -3.94
CA ILE A 11 -14.35 -1.26 -3.77
C ILE A 11 -13.70 -0.84 -5.08
N ILE A 12 -13.10 -1.78 -5.82
CA ILE A 12 -12.50 -1.51 -7.13
C ILE A 12 -13.55 -0.97 -8.10
N GLU A 13 -14.71 -1.61 -8.17
CA GLU A 13 -15.79 -1.21 -9.05
C GLU A 13 -16.30 0.20 -8.72
N LYS A 14 -16.53 0.49 -7.45
CA LYS A 14 -17.01 1.81 -7.01
C LYS A 14 -15.99 2.92 -7.21
N SER A 15 -14.70 2.60 -7.15
CA SER A 15 -13.64 3.57 -7.35
C SER A 15 -13.44 3.97 -8.80
N GLY A 16 -13.95 3.16 -9.74
CA GLY A 16 -13.73 3.37 -11.17
C GLY A 16 -12.31 3.06 -11.64
N LEU A 17 -11.48 2.49 -10.77
CA LEU A 17 -10.10 2.14 -11.10
C LEU A 17 -10.06 0.87 -11.93
N LYS A 18 -9.16 0.84 -12.92
CA LYS A 18 -8.90 -0.34 -13.75
C LYS A 18 -7.42 -0.68 -13.67
N PRO A 19 -7.07 -1.97 -13.73
CA PRO A 19 -5.67 -2.36 -13.83
C PRO A 19 -4.99 -1.69 -15.02
N ASP A 20 -3.79 -1.18 -14.78
CA ASP A 20 -2.97 -0.55 -15.83
C ASP A 20 -1.73 -1.41 -16.06
N LYS A 21 -1.70 -2.12 -17.17
CA LYS A 21 -0.61 -3.02 -17.53
C LYS A 21 0.69 -2.26 -17.85
N ASP A 22 0.59 -1.02 -18.30
CA ASP A 22 1.74 -0.21 -18.67
C ASP A 22 2.60 0.13 -17.45
N TYR A 23 1.98 0.20 -16.27
CA TYR A 23 2.68 0.40 -15.00
C TYR A 23 2.96 -0.92 -14.28
N GLY A 24 2.64 -2.07 -14.89
CA GLY A 24 2.85 -3.36 -14.27
C GLY A 24 2.03 -3.57 -13.00
N GLN A 25 0.85 -3.01 -12.93
CA GLN A 25 0.01 -3.08 -11.73
C GLN A 25 -0.58 -4.47 -11.56
N ASN A 26 -0.16 -5.16 -10.51
CA ASN A 26 -0.72 -6.43 -10.07
C ASN A 26 -1.38 -6.22 -8.71
N TYR A 27 -2.68 -6.50 -8.63
CA TYR A 27 -3.41 -6.38 -7.38
C TYR A 27 -3.38 -7.71 -6.64
N LEU A 28 -2.81 -7.71 -5.44
CA LEU A 28 -2.85 -8.87 -4.57
C LEU A 28 -4.24 -8.95 -3.93
N LEU A 29 -5.05 -9.91 -4.38
CA LEU A 29 -6.42 -10.08 -3.90
C LEU A 29 -6.56 -11.17 -2.84
N ASP A 30 -5.54 -12.01 -2.65
CA ASP A 30 -5.57 -13.05 -1.62
C ASP A 30 -5.16 -12.47 -0.27
N VAL A 31 -6.16 -12.29 0.59
CA VAL A 31 -6.00 -11.70 1.92
C VAL A 31 -5.02 -12.49 2.78
N SER A 32 -5.08 -13.82 2.72
CA SER A 32 -4.22 -14.69 3.53
C SER A 32 -2.76 -14.52 3.14
N ILE A 33 -2.48 -14.41 1.85
CA ILE A 33 -1.11 -14.20 1.35
C ILE A 33 -0.60 -12.82 1.77
N CYS A 34 -1.42 -11.78 1.65
CA CYS A 34 -1.06 -10.43 2.05
C CYS A 34 -0.72 -10.35 3.54
N GLU A 35 -1.54 -10.94 4.38
CA GLU A 35 -1.30 -10.99 5.83
C GLU A 35 0.02 -11.70 6.14
N LYS A 36 0.28 -12.82 5.48
CA LYS A 36 1.50 -13.60 5.68
C LYS A 36 2.75 -12.82 5.26
N ILE A 37 2.70 -12.14 4.12
CA ILE A 37 3.81 -11.31 3.63
C ILE A 37 4.13 -10.22 4.65
N VAL A 38 3.12 -9.50 5.12
CA VAL A 38 3.33 -8.40 6.07
C VAL A 38 3.82 -8.92 7.42
N SER A 39 3.33 -10.08 7.87
CA SER A 39 3.77 -10.67 9.14
C SER A 39 5.27 -10.94 9.17
N GLN A 40 5.88 -11.24 8.02
CA GLN A 40 7.32 -11.51 7.92
C GLN A 40 8.18 -10.27 8.12
N LEU A 41 7.61 -9.07 8.01
CA LEU A 41 8.34 -7.82 8.27
C LEU A 41 8.58 -7.60 9.77
N ASP A 42 7.84 -8.29 10.63
CA ASP A 42 7.95 -8.14 12.08
C ASP A 42 7.91 -6.67 12.51
N ILE A 43 6.87 -5.96 12.07
CA ILE A 43 6.73 -4.52 12.28
C ILE A 43 6.53 -4.20 13.76
N LYS A 44 7.33 -3.25 14.25
CA LYS A 44 7.25 -2.72 15.61
C LYS A 44 6.76 -1.27 15.59
N ASP A 45 6.28 -0.77 16.72
CA ASP A 45 5.72 0.58 16.82
C ASP A 45 6.71 1.68 16.45
N ASN A 46 8.01 1.45 16.66
CA ASN A 46 9.06 2.41 16.33
C ASN A 46 9.59 2.28 14.90
N ASP A 47 9.04 1.38 14.10
CA ASP A 47 9.46 1.23 12.72
C ASP A 47 8.94 2.37 11.84
N SER A 48 9.69 2.64 10.78
CA SER A 48 9.29 3.50 9.67
C SER A 48 9.24 2.63 8.43
N VAL A 49 8.03 2.35 7.95
CA VAL A 49 7.79 1.40 6.87
C VAL A 49 7.54 2.15 5.56
N LEU A 50 8.25 1.76 4.52
CA LEU A 50 8.00 2.23 3.16
C LEU A 50 7.35 1.11 2.36
N GLU A 51 6.19 1.39 1.79
CA GLU A 51 5.56 0.50 0.82
C GLU A 51 5.67 1.11 -0.58
N ILE A 52 6.26 0.36 -1.51
CA ILE A 52 6.46 0.76 -2.90
C ILE A 52 5.38 0.11 -3.74
N GLY A 53 4.64 0.91 -4.50
CA GLY A 53 3.59 0.42 -5.38
C GLY A 53 2.42 -0.22 -4.63
N PRO A 54 1.83 0.49 -3.66
CA PRO A 54 0.74 -0.09 -2.85
C PRO A 54 -0.49 -0.48 -3.66
N GLY A 55 -0.70 0.10 -4.85
CA GLY A 55 -1.87 -0.17 -5.66
C GLY A 55 -3.14 0.16 -4.90
N LEU A 56 -4.03 -0.82 -4.77
CA LEU A 56 -5.29 -0.64 -4.04
C LEU A 56 -5.16 -0.88 -2.52
N GLY A 57 -3.94 -1.11 -2.03
CA GLY A 57 -3.68 -1.15 -0.59
C GLY A 57 -3.87 -2.50 0.08
N SER A 58 -3.75 -3.60 -0.67
CA SER A 58 -3.92 -4.94 -0.10
C SER A 58 -2.91 -5.24 1.00
N LEU A 59 -1.64 -4.91 0.78
CA LEU A 59 -0.61 -5.02 1.82
C LEU A 59 -0.74 -3.90 2.84
N THR A 60 -1.07 -2.69 2.37
CA THR A 60 -1.22 -1.51 3.21
C THR A 60 -2.20 -1.74 4.35
N HIS A 61 -3.29 -2.46 4.08
CA HIS A 61 -4.29 -2.80 5.08
C HIS A 61 -3.65 -3.45 6.32
N PHE A 62 -2.79 -4.43 6.11
CA PHE A 62 -2.14 -5.14 7.22
C PHE A 62 -1.03 -4.32 7.86
N ILE A 63 -0.28 -3.53 7.08
CA ILE A 63 0.73 -2.63 7.61
C ILE A 63 0.07 -1.58 8.52
N SER A 64 -1.08 -1.05 8.12
CA SER A 64 -1.80 0.00 8.85
C SER A 64 -2.38 -0.45 10.19
N GLN A 65 -2.40 -1.74 10.46
CA GLN A 65 -2.82 -2.28 11.76
C GLN A 65 -1.76 -2.06 12.85
N HIS A 66 -0.56 -1.66 12.47
CA HIS A 66 0.52 -1.35 13.40
C HIS A 66 0.60 0.17 13.63
N ASN A 67 1.10 0.58 14.81
CA ASN A 67 1.26 1.99 15.17
C ASN A 67 2.60 2.56 14.70
N CYS A 68 3.07 2.16 13.54
CA CYS A 68 4.34 2.61 12.96
C CYS A 68 4.11 3.80 12.02
N GLU A 69 5.19 4.46 11.63
CA GLU A 69 5.17 5.43 10.53
C GLU A 69 5.11 4.67 9.21
N ILE A 70 4.22 5.09 8.33
CA ILE A 70 3.99 4.44 7.03
C ILE A 70 4.10 5.48 5.92
N THR A 71 4.90 5.16 4.91
CA THR A 71 4.99 5.98 3.70
C THR A 71 4.63 5.10 2.50
N LEU A 72 3.67 5.55 1.72
CA LEU A 72 3.21 4.87 0.51
C LEU A 72 3.68 5.67 -0.70
N VAL A 73 4.43 5.05 -1.58
CA VAL A 73 4.94 5.68 -2.82
C VAL A 73 4.44 4.89 -4.01
N ASP A 74 3.70 5.57 -4.89
CA ASP A 74 3.21 4.98 -6.14
C ASP A 74 3.40 5.98 -7.26
N ILE A 75 3.75 5.50 -8.43
CA ILE A 75 3.86 6.33 -9.63
C ILE A 75 2.49 6.73 -10.17
N ASP A 76 1.45 5.96 -9.85
CA ASP A 76 0.08 6.18 -10.34
C ASP A 76 -0.70 7.05 -9.34
N SER A 77 -0.99 8.29 -9.76
CA SER A 77 -1.73 9.25 -8.93
C SER A 77 -3.14 8.74 -8.57
N ARG A 78 -3.74 7.92 -9.42
CA ARG A 78 -5.08 7.37 -9.16
C ARG A 78 -5.08 6.46 -7.93
N MET A 79 -4.01 5.68 -7.76
CA MET A 79 -3.85 4.80 -6.59
C MET A 79 -3.68 5.63 -5.33
N ILE A 80 -2.85 6.66 -5.37
CA ILE A 80 -2.64 7.54 -4.23
C ILE A 80 -3.94 8.28 -3.87
N ASP A 81 -4.68 8.78 -4.84
CA ASP A 81 -5.96 9.45 -4.60
C ASP A 81 -6.97 8.52 -3.93
N PHE A 82 -7.02 7.28 -4.39
CA PHE A 82 -7.87 6.24 -3.79
C PHE A 82 -7.48 5.97 -2.33
N LEU A 83 -6.17 5.77 -2.09
CA LEU A 83 -5.66 5.45 -0.75
C LEU A 83 -5.83 6.61 0.23
N LYS A 84 -5.79 7.85 -0.24
CA LYS A 84 -6.04 9.03 0.62
C LYS A 84 -7.44 9.03 1.21
N ILE A 85 -8.41 8.44 0.53
CA ILE A 85 -9.77 8.33 1.01
C ILE A 85 -9.86 7.35 2.17
N ILE A 86 -9.07 6.29 2.12
CA ILE A 86 -9.12 5.18 3.09
C ILE A 86 -8.19 5.44 4.28
N TYR A 87 -6.96 5.88 4.02
CA TYR A 87 -5.91 6.03 5.03
C TYR A 87 -5.72 7.50 5.38
N THR A 88 -6.43 7.95 6.40
CA THR A 88 -6.49 9.36 6.81
C THR A 88 -5.68 9.66 8.08
N LYS A 89 -5.06 8.66 8.69
CA LYS A 89 -4.28 8.83 9.92
C LYS A 89 -2.99 9.61 9.65
N ARG A 90 -2.54 10.38 10.65
CA ARG A 90 -1.33 11.23 10.55
C ARG A 90 -0.06 10.45 10.29
N ASN A 91 -0.01 9.20 10.72
CA ASN A 91 1.16 8.34 10.56
C ASN A 91 1.29 7.75 9.14
N VAL A 92 0.36 8.04 8.25
CA VAL A 92 0.39 7.55 6.87
C VAL A 92 0.65 8.72 5.92
N LYS A 93 1.78 8.67 5.22
CA LYS A 93 2.15 9.62 4.17
C LYS A 93 1.96 8.96 2.81
N LEU A 94 1.39 9.71 1.87
CA LEU A 94 1.10 9.21 0.52
C LEU A 94 1.78 10.12 -0.50
N ILE A 95 2.63 9.55 -1.34
CA ILE A 95 3.47 10.30 -2.27
C ILE A 95 3.32 9.71 -3.67
N VAL A 96 2.98 10.58 -4.64
CA VAL A 96 3.03 10.23 -6.07
C VAL A 96 4.45 10.47 -6.54
N LYS A 97 5.20 9.41 -6.83
CA LYS A 97 6.60 9.54 -7.22
C LYS A 97 7.10 8.23 -7.83
N ASP A 98 8.06 8.35 -8.75
CA ASP A 98 8.87 7.21 -9.18
C ASP A 98 9.82 6.85 -8.04
N ILE A 99 9.77 5.61 -7.57
CA ILE A 99 10.57 5.17 -6.44
C ILE A 99 12.09 5.33 -6.68
N ARG A 100 12.53 5.26 -7.93
CA ARG A 100 13.94 5.45 -8.28
C ARG A 100 14.47 6.84 -7.93
N LYS A 101 13.56 7.82 -7.77
CA LYS A 101 13.90 9.20 -7.42
C LYS A 101 13.67 9.50 -5.94
N HIS A 102 13.25 8.51 -5.16
CA HIS A 102 12.93 8.68 -3.74
C HIS A 102 14.10 8.28 -2.86
N ASP A 103 14.42 9.11 -1.86
CA ASP A 103 15.47 8.79 -0.90
C ASP A 103 14.97 7.69 0.05
N LEU A 104 15.73 6.60 0.15
CA LEU A 104 15.38 5.46 0.99
C LEU A 104 15.92 5.55 2.41
N LYS A 105 16.63 6.62 2.76
CA LYS A 105 17.16 6.82 4.11
C LYS A 105 16.05 7.01 5.13
N GLY A 106 16.24 6.48 6.32
CA GLY A 106 15.32 6.66 7.43
C GLY A 106 14.24 5.61 7.55
N TYR A 107 14.04 4.78 6.54
CA TYR A 107 13.10 3.66 6.64
C TYR A 107 13.77 2.45 7.28
N THR A 108 13.07 1.80 8.21
CA THR A 108 13.56 0.59 8.87
C THR A 108 13.07 -0.68 8.20
N LYS A 109 11.95 -0.60 7.50
CA LYS A 109 11.36 -1.72 6.76
C LYS A 109 10.91 -1.22 5.39
N ILE A 110 11.16 -2.01 4.35
CA ILE A 110 10.74 -1.67 2.98
C ILE A 110 10.06 -2.89 2.39
N ILE A 111 8.89 -2.68 1.82
CA ILE A 111 8.12 -3.73 1.17
C ILE A 111 7.59 -3.20 -0.17
N GLY A 112 7.49 -4.07 -1.16
CA GLY A 112 6.91 -3.69 -2.44
C GLY A 112 6.30 -4.88 -3.15
N ASN A 113 5.23 -4.61 -3.89
CA ASN A 113 4.67 -5.54 -4.87
C ASN A 113 4.95 -4.96 -6.24
N LEU A 114 6.17 -5.15 -6.71
CA LEU A 114 6.64 -4.57 -7.97
C LEU A 114 6.33 -5.49 -9.15
N PRO A 115 6.12 -4.91 -10.33
CA PRO A 115 5.95 -5.69 -11.56
C PRO A 115 7.22 -6.44 -11.95
#